data_cb9733e947dd33398a8a9e30b8abcdb9
#
_entry.id   cb9733e947dd33398a8a9e30b8abcdb9
#
_cell.length_a   1.000
_cell.length_b   1.000
_cell.length_c   1.000
_cell.angle_alpha   90.00
_cell.angle_beta   90.00
_cell.angle_gamma   90.00
#
_symmetry.space_group_name_H-M   'P 1'
#
loop_
_entity.id
_entity.type
_entity.pdbx_description
1 polymer ?
#
loop_
_entity_poly.entity_id
_entity_poly.type
_entity_poly.pdbx_seq_one_letter_code
_entity_poly.pdbx_strand_id
1 'polypeptide(L)'
;MSECSFQPLLFGGDINVYSVARAFHEAYGVRSIAFGKFVSFPCAYSSIIDYRPCLENEDPQVFLQNVKNVAAECPDRTVLVIGCGDSYVKLAAHLKDQFPSNVKCNYISGELMDRLTDKEQFYALCDQYGIDHPATFVYSGEMGHNITLPWGPPYVAKPADGVAYWATGHDELKKVYICQSWEELLAALDEVYAAGYPG
;
A
#
# COMPACT_ATOMS: atom_id res chain seq x y z
N MET A 1 22.18 29.00 2.73
CA MET A 1 21.70 27.79 2.00
C MET A 1 20.58 28.27 1.09
N SER A 2 20.62 27.99 -0.21
CA SER A 2 19.51 28.30 -1.10
C SER A 2 18.25 27.59 -0.59
N GLU A 3 17.14 28.29 -0.52
CA GLU A 3 15.85 27.72 -0.13
C GLU A 3 15.51 26.57 -1.08
N CYS A 4 15.11 25.41 -0.55
CA CYS A 4 14.83 24.24 -1.36
C CYS A 4 13.61 24.52 -2.25
N SER A 5 13.73 24.30 -3.56
CA SER A 5 12.69 24.61 -4.55
C SER A 5 11.51 23.64 -4.54
N PHE A 6 11.53 22.62 -3.67
CA PHE A 6 10.46 21.66 -3.54
C PHE A 6 10.11 21.37 -2.07
N GLN A 7 8.91 20.82 -1.86
CA GLN A 7 8.40 20.40 -0.57
C GLN A 7 7.94 18.94 -0.66
N PRO A 8 8.60 18.00 0.05
CA PRO A 8 8.10 16.64 0.15
C PRO A 8 6.79 16.59 0.96
N LEU A 9 5.78 15.96 0.40
CA LEU A 9 4.49 15.67 1.03
C LEU A 9 4.29 14.16 1.07
N LEU A 10 4.37 13.59 2.27
CA LEU A 10 4.37 12.17 2.52
C LEU A 10 3.04 11.72 3.10
N PHE A 11 2.57 10.55 2.69
CA PHE A 11 1.34 9.95 3.21
C PHE A 11 1.63 8.59 3.83
N GLY A 12 1.28 8.45 5.11
CA GLY A 12 1.54 7.31 5.98
C GLY A 12 1.96 7.79 7.38
N GLY A 13 2.19 6.87 8.30
CA GLY A 13 2.53 7.23 9.68
C GLY A 13 3.54 6.31 10.35
N ASP A 14 4.19 5.44 9.61
CA ASP A 14 5.11 4.42 10.10
C ASP A 14 6.59 4.76 9.85
N ILE A 15 7.44 3.78 10.06
CA ILE A 15 8.88 3.88 9.85
C ILE A 15 9.24 4.17 8.38
N ASN A 16 8.39 3.81 7.41
CA ASN A 16 8.63 4.10 6.00
C ASN A 16 8.59 5.62 5.75
N VAL A 17 7.60 6.31 6.32
CA VAL A 17 7.51 7.79 6.26
C VAL A 17 8.74 8.43 6.86
N TYR A 18 9.14 7.98 8.05
CA TYR A 18 10.35 8.50 8.69
C TYR A 18 11.59 8.29 7.83
N SER A 19 11.75 7.10 7.23
CA SER A 19 12.90 6.77 6.39
C SER A 19 12.97 7.64 5.14
N VAL A 20 11.84 7.89 4.47
CA VAL A 20 11.75 8.77 3.31
C VAL A 20 12.05 10.22 3.70
N ALA A 21 11.44 10.72 4.79
CA ALA A 21 11.69 12.07 5.28
C ALA A 21 13.15 12.29 5.67
N ARG A 22 13.78 11.28 6.29
CA ARG A 22 15.20 11.29 6.63
C ARG A 22 16.08 11.39 5.39
N ALA A 23 15.79 10.61 4.35
CA ALA A 23 16.54 10.67 3.09
C ALA A 23 16.47 12.07 2.45
N PHE A 24 15.28 12.69 2.43
CA PHE A 24 15.11 14.06 1.95
C PHE A 24 15.87 15.07 2.82
N HIS A 25 15.83 14.91 4.12
CA HIS A 25 16.56 15.80 5.03
C HIS A 25 18.08 15.68 4.90
N GLU A 26 18.61 14.46 4.84
CA GLU A 26 20.05 14.21 4.69
C GLU A 26 20.59 14.73 3.34
N ALA A 27 19.81 14.55 2.26
CA ALA A 27 20.26 14.96 0.93
C ALA A 27 20.08 16.47 0.65
N TYR A 28 19.01 17.08 1.18
CA TYR A 28 18.60 18.43 0.76
C TYR A 28 18.37 19.40 1.93
N GLY A 29 18.48 18.97 3.18
CA GLY A 29 18.22 19.80 4.36
C GLY A 29 16.74 20.19 4.50
N VAL A 30 15.82 19.56 3.75
CA VAL A 30 14.40 19.91 3.75
C VAL A 30 13.65 19.19 4.85
N ARG A 31 12.67 19.87 5.46
CA ARG A 31 11.71 19.26 6.37
C ARG A 31 10.50 18.80 5.58
N SER A 32 10.10 17.52 5.71
CA SER A 32 8.93 16.97 5.02
C SER A 32 7.63 17.30 5.76
N ILE A 33 6.53 17.50 5.03
CA ILE A 33 5.17 17.48 5.59
C ILE A 33 4.66 16.05 5.45
N ALA A 34 4.01 15.50 6.50
CA ALA A 34 3.48 14.14 6.42
C ALA A 34 2.09 14.05 7.07
N PHE A 35 1.18 13.31 6.42
CA PHE A 35 -0.14 12.97 6.93
C PHE A 35 -0.22 11.47 7.24
N GLY A 36 -0.74 11.12 8.42
CA GLY A 36 -1.02 9.74 8.80
C GLY A 36 -2.28 9.64 9.64
N LYS A 37 -2.88 8.45 9.72
CA LYS A 37 -4.15 8.23 10.46
C LYS A 37 -4.04 8.53 11.95
N PHE A 38 -2.94 8.14 12.55
CA PHE A 38 -2.77 8.20 14.00
C PHE A 38 -1.48 8.92 14.39
N VAL A 39 -1.37 9.34 15.62
CA VAL A 39 -0.11 9.87 16.16
C VAL A 39 0.92 8.75 16.19
N SER A 40 1.94 8.87 15.37
CA SER A 40 3.05 7.91 15.27
C SER A 40 4.30 8.52 15.88
N PHE A 41 4.89 7.87 16.87
CA PHE A 41 6.07 8.38 17.58
C PHE A 41 7.25 8.70 16.67
N PRO A 42 7.65 7.85 15.70
CA PRO A 42 8.78 8.15 14.81
C PRO A 42 8.58 9.42 13.98
N CYS A 43 7.34 9.74 13.61
CA CYS A 43 7.01 10.88 12.77
C CYS A 43 6.62 12.12 13.59
N ALA A 44 5.74 11.97 14.57
CA ALA A 44 5.12 13.08 15.29
C ALA A 44 6.10 13.88 16.16
N TYR A 45 7.16 13.23 16.65
CA TYR A 45 8.17 13.88 17.50
C TYR A 45 9.51 14.12 16.79
N SER A 46 9.53 13.95 15.46
CA SER A 46 10.71 14.18 14.66
C SER A 46 10.87 15.64 14.28
N SER A 47 12.07 16.20 14.48
CA SER A 47 12.38 17.59 14.06
C SER A 47 12.43 17.78 12.54
N ILE A 48 12.56 16.68 11.77
CA ILE A 48 12.64 16.70 10.30
C ILE A 48 11.29 16.50 9.60
N ILE A 49 10.21 16.31 10.36
CA ILE A 49 8.86 16.10 9.85
C ILE A 49 7.90 17.12 10.49
N ASP A 50 7.08 17.76 9.66
CA ASP A 50 5.85 18.40 10.08
C ASP A 50 4.71 17.39 9.96
N TYR A 51 4.45 16.66 11.06
CA TYR A 51 3.50 15.56 11.07
C TYR A 51 2.09 16.02 11.43
N ARG A 52 1.13 15.72 10.59
CA ARG A 52 -0.27 16.14 10.68
C ARG A 52 -1.19 14.91 10.78
N PRO A 53 -1.59 14.47 11.98
CA PRO A 53 -2.52 13.36 12.14
C PRO A 53 -3.88 13.68 11.49
N CYS A 54 -4.39 12.74 10.68
CA CYS A 54 -5.69 12.87 10.02
C CYS A 54 -6.32 11.48 9.91
N LEU A 55 -7.30 11.19 10.76
CA LEU A 55 -7.93 9.86 10.88
C LEU A 55 -8.54 9.41 9.53
N GLU A 56 -9.15 10.35 8.81
CA GLU A 56 -9.86 10.11 7.55
C GLU A 56 -8.93 10.24 6.32
N ASN A 57 -7.62 10.18 6.51
CA ASN A 57 -6.64 10.45 5.46
C ASN A 57 -6.63 9.42 4.30
N GLU A 58 -7.35 8.31 4.44
CA GLU A 58 -7.60 7.33 3.37
C GLU A 58 -8.92 7.57 2.62
N ASP A 59 -9.73 8.53 3.04
CA ASP A 59 -10.86 9.01 2.24
C ASP A 59 -10.33 9.81 1.03
N PRO A 60 -10.77 9.51 -0.21
CA PRO A 60 -10.25 10.17 -1.41
C PRO A 60 -10.42 11.69 -1.42
N GLN A 61 -11.53 12.21 -0.85
CA GLN A 61 -11.80 13.64 -0.82
C GLN A 61 -10.92 14.35 0.22
N VAL A 62 -10.74 13.73 1.38
CA VAL A 62 -9.87 14.25 2.45
C VAL A 62 -8.40 14.23 1.99
N PHE A 63 -7.96 13.13 1.36
CA PHE A 63 -6.62 13.03 0.78
C PHE A 63 -6.37 14.15 -0.24
N LEU A 64 -7.28 14.32 -1.20
CA LEU A 64 -7.18 15.37 -2.23
C LEU A 64 -7.18 16.77 -1.62
N GLN A 65 -8.00 17.00 -0.59
CA GLN A 65 -8.04 18.28 0.10
C GLN A 65 -6.74 18.58 0.84
N ASN A 66 -6.14 17.59 1.50
CA ASN A 66 -4.83 17.72 2.15
C ASN A 66 -3.72 18.07 1.14
N VAL A 67 -3.71 17.43 -0.04
CA VAL A 67 -2.78 17.80 -1.12
C VAL A 67 -2.98 19.25 -1.57
N LYS A 68 -4.23 19.67 -1.80
CA LYS A 68 -4.55 21.05 -2.20
C LYS A 68 -4.15 22.08 -1.16
N ASN A 69 -4.37 21.80 0.11
CA ASN A 69 -4.00 22.69 1.22
C ASN A 69 -2.48 22.90 1.26
N VAL A 70 -1.69 21.81 1.20
CA VAL A 70 -0.22 21.90 1.21
C VAL A 70 0.30 22.61 -0.06
N ALA A 71 -0.31 22.36 -1.21
CA ALA A 71 0.02 23.07 -2.45
C ALA A 71 -0.17 24.59 -2.31
N ALA A 72 -1.25 25.02 -1.65
CA ALA A 72 -1.53 26.44 -1.36
C ALA A 72 -0.59 27.04 -0.29
N GLU A 73 -0.16 26.23 0.70
CA GLU A 73 0.88 26.64 1.68
C GLU A 73 2.27 26.85 1.04
N CYS A 74 2.51 26.23 -0.11
CA CYS A 74 3.81 26.23 -0.78
C CYS A 74 3.69 26.73 -2.24
N PRO A 75 3.19 27.95 -2.50
CA PRO A 75 2.89 28.41 -3.86
C PRO A 75 4.14 28.51 -4.76
N ASP A 76 5.29 28.82 -4.18
CA ASP A 76 6.56 29.02 -4.91
C ASP A 76 7.43 27.76 -4.95
N ARG A 77 6.93 26.63 -4.47
CA ARG A 77 7.66 25.37 -4.45
C ARG A 77 6.88 24.26 -5.17
N THR A 78 7.61 23.32 -5.74
CA THR A 78 7.02 22.08 -6.26
C THR A 78 6.72 21.15 -5.09
N VAL A 79 5.45 20.78 -4.88
CA VAL A 79 5.06 19.77 -3.88
C VAL A 79 5.21 18.38 -4.48
N LEU A 80 6.01 17.53 -3.83
CA LEU A 80 6.25 16.14 -4.26
C LEU A 80 5.40 15.18 -3.43
N VAL A 81 4.35 14.62 -4.02
CA VAL A 81 3.46 13.65 -3.35
C VAL A 81 4.04 12.25 -3.39
N ILE A 82 4.22 11.65 -2.21
CA ILE A 82 4.75 10.29 -2.04
C ILE A 82 3.90 9.53 -1.03
N GLY A 83 3.29 8.44 -1.47
CA GLY A 83 2.64 7.45 -0.60
C GLY A 83 3.67 6.50 -0.01
N CYS A 84 3.66 6.34 1.30
CA CYS A 84 4.54 5.41 2.02
C CYS A 84 3.81 4.13 2.47
N GLY A 85 2.68 3.83 1.87
CA GLY A 85 1.86 2.63 2.04
C GLY A 85 0.97 2.43 0.83
N ASP A 86 0.57 1.18 0.58
CA ASP A 86 -0.14 0.76 -0.64
C ASP A 86 -1.43 1.55 -0.88
N SER A 87 -2.23 1.80 0.17
CA SER A 87 -3.47 2.58 0.08
C SER A 87 -3.21 4.01 -0.41
N TYR A 88 -2.17 4.67 0.11
CA TYR A 88 -1.83 6.03 -0.27
C TYR A 88 -1.24 6.14 -1.68
N VAL A 89 -0.46 5.14 -2.11
CA VAL A 89 0.04 5.04 -3.48
C VAL A 89 -1.13 4.90 -4.46
N LYS A 90 -2.10 4.04 -4.13
CA LYS A 90 -3.33 3.86 -4.90
C LYS A 90 -4.14 5.15 -5.01
N LEU A 91 -4.41 5.81 -3.89
CA LEU A 91 -5.11 7.11 -3.87
C LEU A 91 -4.40 8.14 -4.73
N ALA A 92 -3.09 8.29 -4.57
CA ALA A 92 -2.31 9.24 -5.34
C ALA A 92 -2.35 8.94 -6.85
N ALA A 93 -2.27 7.66 -7.26
CA ALA A 93 -2.36 7.25 -8.65
C ALA A 93 -3.71 7.59 -9.29
N HIS A 94 -4.81 7.40 -8.55
CA HIS A 94 -6.17 7.72 -9.03
C HIS A 94 -6.49 9.21 -9.02
N LEU A 95 -5.90 9.99 -8.12
CA LEU A 95 -6.27 11.40 -7.93
C LEU A 95 -5.28 12.39 -8.54
N LYS A 96 -4.13 11.94 -9.04
CA LYS A 96 -3.05 12.81 -9.53
C LYS A 96 -3.46 13.84 -10.57
N ASP A 97 -4.42 13.51 -11.43
CA ASP A 97 -4.92 14.40 -12.48
C ASP A 97 -5.79 15.55 -11.92
N GLN A 98 -6.19 15.49 -10.65
CA GLN A 98 -6.93 16.51 -9.93
C GLN A 98 -6.03 17.40 -9.04
N PHE A 99 -4.71 17.12 -9.05
CA PHE A 99 -3.77 17.89 -8.23
C PHE A 99 -3.48 19.28 -8.82
N PRO A 100 -3.20 20.28 -7.99
CA PRO A 100 -2.75 21.59 -8.45
C PRO A 100 -1.49 21.53 -9.31
N SER A 101 -1.28 22.54 -10.14
CA SER A 101 -0.19 22.58 -11.12
C SER A 101 1.22 22.54 -10.51
N ASN A 102 1.37 23.03 -9.27
CA ASN A 102 2.63 22.97 -8.52
C ASN A 102 2.85 21.65 -7.79
N VAL A 103 1.94 20.67 -7.94
CA VAL A 103 2.09 19.32 -7.37
C VAL A 103 2.63 18.35 -8.41
N LYS A 104 3.60 17.55 -8.03
CA LYS A 104 4.15 16.44 -8.84
C LYS A 104 3.94 15.12 -8.15
N CYS A 105 3.44 14.16 -8.94
CA CYS A 105 3.15 12.79 -8.53
C CYS A 105 3.47 11.87 -9.71
N ASN A 106 4.59 11.15 -9.63
CA ASN A 106 5.11 10.35 -10.74
C ASN A 106 4.62 8.88 -10.69
N TYR A 107 3.40 8.65 -10.24
CA TYR A 107 2.80 7.32 -10.27
C TYR A 107 2.20 7.02 -11.64
N ILE A 108 2.11 5.73 -11.95
CA ILE A 108 1.37 5.19 -13.11
C ILE A 108 -0.11 5.58 -13.04
N SER A 109 -0.89 5.26 -14.08
CA SER A 109 -2.34 5.47 -14.04
C SER A 109 -3.00 4.65 -12.94
N GLY A 110 -4.13 5.12 -12.40
CA GLY A 110 -4.91 4.38 -11.40
C GLY A 110 -5.33 3.00 -11.89
N GLU A 111 -5.76 2.89 -13.15
CA GLU A 111 -6.14 1.63 -13.77
C GLU A 111 -4.97 0.61 -13.80
N LEU A 112 -3.78 1.05 -14.19
CA LEU A 112 -2.61 0.18 -14.19
C LEU A 112 -2.17 -0.16 -12.75
N MET A 113 -2.32 0.78 -11.82
CA MET A 113 -2.05 0.53 -10.39
C MET A 113 -2.97 -0.56 -9.85
N ASP A 114 -4.27 -0.52 -10.16
CA ASP A 114 -5.23 -1.54 -9.74
C ASP A 114 -4.84 -2.92 -10.29
N ARG A 115 -4.51 -3.00 -11.57
CA ARG A 115 -4.07 -4.25 -12.20
C ARG A 115 -2.78 -4.81 -11.60
N LEU A 116 -1.82 -3.97 -11.23
CA LEU A 116 -0.56 -4.41 -10.63
C LEU A 116 -0.67 -4.79 -9.16
N THR A 117 -1.65 -4.26 -8.45
CA THR A 117 -1.87 -4.56 -7.03
C THR A 117 -2.83 -5.73 -6.80
N ASP A 118 -3.67 -6.06 -7.78
CA ASP A 118 -4.46 -7.27 -7.82
C ASP A 118 -3.61 -8.47 -8.27
N LYS A 119 -3.50 -9.50 -7.45
CA LYS A 119 -2.58 -10.62 -7.70
C LYS A 119 -2.92 -11.42 -8.94
N GLU A 120 -4.21 -11.63 -9.21
CA GLU A 120 -4.66 -12.38 -10.39
C GLU A 120 -4.33 -11.62 -11.67
N GLN A 121 -4.67 -10.33 -11.72
CA GLN A 121 -4.36 -9.48 -12.86
C GLN A 121 -2.87 -9.28 -13.04
N PHE A 122 -2.10 -9.20 -11.95
CA PHE A 122 -0.65 -9.10 -12.01
C PHE A 122 -0.02 -10.34 -12.66
N TYR A 123 -0.44 -11.55 -12.27
CA TYR A 123 0.06 -12.77 -12.89
C TYR A 123 -0.38 -12.92 -14.33
N ALA A 124 -1.60 -12.51 -14.68
CA ALA A 124 -2.06 -12.48 -16.07
C ALA A 124 -1.21 -11.51 -16.92
N LEU A 125 -0.76 -10.38 -16.35
CA LEU A 125 0.20 -9.48 -17.00
C LEU A 125 1.57 -10.14 -17.16
N CYS A 126 2.07 -10.85 -16.16
CA CYS A 126 3.33 -11.59 -16.26
C CYS A 126 3.29 -12.57 -17.42
N ASP A 127 2.21 -13.37 -17.54
CA ASP A 127 2.02 -14.29 -18.66
C ASP A 127 2.00 -13.58 -20.02
N GLN A 128 1.26 -12.46 -20.11
CA GLN A 128 1.17 -11.66 -21.33
C GLN A 128 2.53 -11.15 -21.81
N TYR A 129 3.42 -10.81 -20.87
CA TYR A 129 4.75 -10.26 -21.19
C TYR A 129 5.89 -11.29 -21.12
N GLY A 130 5.57 -12.57 -20.87
CA GLY A 130 6.57 -13.63 -20.75
C GLY A 130 7.50 -13.46 -19.54
N ILE A 131 6.99 -12.88 -18.45
CA ILE A 131 7.72 -12.69 -17.20
C ILE A 131 7.46 -13.90 -16.31
N ASP A 132 8.53 -14.56 -15.87
CA ASP A 132 8.43 -15.69 -14.96
C ASP A 132 7.81 -15.29 -13.61
N HIS A 133 6.85 -16.06 -13.15
CA HIS A 133 6.22 -15.91 -11.85
C HIS A 133 5.93 -17.27 -11.21
N PRO A 134 5.73 -17.33 -9.88
CA PRO A 134 5.36 -18.58 -9.23
C PRO A 134 4.04 -19.13 -9.77
N ALA A 135 3.96 -20.44 -10.00
CA ALA A 135 2.70 -21.09 -10.35
C ALA A 135 1.64 -20.77 -9.28
N THR A 136 0.51 -20.25 -9.72
CA THR A 136 -0.52 -19.71 -8.83
C THR A 136 -1.87 -20.31 -9.17
N PHE A 137 -2.63 -20.66 -8.13
CA PHE A 137 -4.02 -21.09 -8.20
C PHE A 137 -4.84 -20.16 -7.31
N VAL A 138 -5.89 -19.58 -7.87
CA VAL A 138 -6.82 -18.74 -7.11
C VAL A 138 -7.91 -19.65 -6.53
N TYR A 139 -7.97 -19.70 -5.20
CA TYR A 139 -8.94 -20.48 -4.46
C TYR A 139 -10.04 -19.58 -3.89
N SER A 140 -11.30 -20.02 -3.99
CA SER A 140 -12.43 -19.45 -3.27
C SER A 140 -13.10 -20.50 -2.38
N GLY A 141 -13.68 -20.06 -1.25
CA GLY A 141 -14.34 -20.97 -0.32
C GLY A 141 -15.47 -21.83 -0.93
N GLU A 142 -16.07 -21.34 -2.01
CA GLU A 142 -17.10 -22.08 -2.74
C GLU A 142 -16.58 -23.36 -3.43
N MET A 143 -15.28 -23.43 -3.72
CA MET A 143 -14.64 -24.60 -4.34
C MET A 143 -14.53 -25.78 -3.37
N GLY A 144 -14.60 -25.53 -2.06
CA GLY A 144 -14.41 -26.55 -1.04
C GLY A 144 -13.08 -27.31 -1.23
N HIS A 145 -13.04 -28.55 -0.74
CA HIS A 145 -11.83 -29.38 -0.87
C HIS A 145 -11.69 -30.09 -2.22
N ASN A 146 -12.63 -29.91 -3.15
CA ASN A 146 -12.60 -30.57 -4.46
C ASN A 146 -11.76 -29.76 -5.47
N ILE A 147 -10.50 -29.51 -5.12
CA ILE A 147 -9.52 -28.82 -5.94
C ILE A 147 -8.33 -29.72 -6.25
N THR A 148 -7.67 -29.44 -7.36
CA THR A 148 -6.45 -30.15 -7.77
C THR A 148 -5.43 -29.11 -8.22
N LEU A 149 -4.22 -29.20 -7.67
CA LEU A 149 -3.11 -28.35 -8.09
C LEU A 149 -2.17 -29.13 -9.02
N PRO A 150 -1.63 -28.53 -10.07
CA PRO A 150 -0.72 -29.19 -11.00
C PRO A 150 0.71 -29.35 -10.46
N TRP A 151 0.97 -28.98 -9.21
CA TRP A 151 2.26 -29.11 -8.51
C TRP A 151 2.07 -29.75 -7.14
N GLY A 152 3.18 -30.28 -6.59
CA GLY A 152 3.23 -30.85 -5.24
C GLY A 152 3.75 -29.86 -4.18
N PRO A 153 3.80 -30.30 -2.91
CA PRO A 153 4.31 -29.49 -1.81
C PRO A 153 5.81 -29.14 -1.99
N PRO A 154 6.29 -28.07 -1.32
CA PRO A 154 5.56 -27.26 -0.37
C PRO A 154 4.59 -26.28 -1.06
N TYR A 155 3.42 -26.08 -0.43
CA TYR A 155 2.46 -25.09 -0.87
C TYR A 155 2.60 -23.80 -0.07
N VAL A 156 2.27 -22.67 -0.70
CA VAL A 156 2.22 -21.36 -0.03
C VAL A 156 0.82 -20.76 -0.23
N ALA A 157 0.03 -20.71 0.83
CA ALA A 157 -1.26 -20.04 0.80
C ALA A 157 -1.17 -18.63 1.39
N LYS A 158 -1.78 -17.66 0.70
CA LYS A 158 -1.85 -16.25 1.10
C LYS A 158 -3.23 -15.71 0.77
N PRO A 159 -3.79 -14.77 1.57
CA PRO A 159 -5.01 -14.08 1.18
C PRO A 159 -4.77 -13.26 -0.10
N ALA A 160 -5.77 -13.27 -1.00
CA ALA A 160 -5.73 -12.45 -2.20
C ALA A 160 -5.88 -10.97 -1.83
N ASP A 161 -6.82 -10.63 -0.96
CA ASP A 161 -7.01 -9.32 -0.37
C ASP A 161 -6.51 -9.29 1.09
N GLY A 162 -5.39 -8.60 1.30
CA GLY A 162 -4.80 -8.46 2.63
C GLY A 162 -5.62 -7.54 3.54
N VAL A 163 -6.36 -6.57 2.99
CA VAL A 163 -7.19 -5.65 3.79
C VAL A 163 -8.41 -6.38 4.33
N ALA A 164 -9.12 -7.11 3.48
CA ALA A 164 -10.25 -7.94 3.88
C ALA A 164 -9.83 -9.02 4.89
N TYR A 165 -8.63 -9.59 4.72
CA TYR A 165 -8.08 -10.59 5.63
C TYR A 165 -7.86 -10.02 7.05
N TRP A 166 -7.22 -8.87 7.16
CA TRP A 166 -6.99 -8.23 8.45
C TRP A 166 -8.28 -7.70 9.09
N ALA A 167 -9.29 -7.39 8.28
CA ALA A 167 -10.60 -6.98 8.78
C ALA A 167 -11.36 -8.11 9.51
N THR A 168 -10.96 -9.38 9.37
CA THR A 168 -11.52 -10.49 10.16
C THR A 168 -11.26 -10.34 11.67
N GLY A 169 -10.25 -9.54 12.06
CA GLY A 169 -9.94 -9.25 13.47
C GLY A 169 -9.30 -10.39 14.24
N HIS A 170 -8.85 -11.44 13.57
CA HIS A 170 -8.20 -12.60 14.18
C HIS A 170 -6.68 -12.46 14.17
N ASP A 171 -6.09 -11.94 15.24
CA ASP A 171 -4.64 -11.71 15.39
C ASP A 171 -3.79 -12.99 15.33
N GLU A 172 -4.41 -14.16 15.50
CA GLU A 172 -3.74 -15.49 15.45
C GLU A 172 -3.52 -15.99 14.04
N LEU A 173 -4.24 -15.46 13.04
CA LEU A 173 -4.10 -15.88 11.65
C LEU A 173 -2.76 -15.45 11.05
N LYS A 174 -2.13 -16.36 10.31
CA LYS A 174 -0.87 -16.10 9.65
C LYS A 174 -1.08 -15.39 8.32
N LYS A 175 -0.29 -14.38 8.03
CA LYS A 175 -0.29 -13.72 6.72
C LYS A 175 0.11 -14.66 5.57
N VAL A 176 0.91 -15.68 5.87
CA VAL A 176 1.43 -16.67 4.92
C VAL A 176 1.44 -18.02 5.59
N TYR A 177 0.83 -19.01 4.96
CA TYR A 177 0.87 -20.42 5.36
C TYR A 177 1.81 -21.17 4.43
N ILE A 178 2.81 -21.85 5.02
CA ILE A 178 3.73 -22.75 4.29
C ILE A 178 3.34 -24.16 4.69
N CYS A 179 2.76 -24.91 3.75
CA CYS A 179 2.18 -26.22 3.99
C CYS A 179 3.05 -27.30 3.33
N GLN A 180 3.48 -28.28 4.11
CA GLN A 180 4.36 -29.36 3.65
C GLN A 180 3.57 -30.55 3.08
N SER A 181 2.25 -30.56 3.25
CA SER A 181 1.36 -31.57 2.73
C SER A 181 0.05 -30.98 2.23
N TRP A 182 -0.75 -31.81 1.54
CA TRP A 182 -2.10 -31.45 1.09
C TRP A 182 -3.05 -31.23 2.27
N GLU A 183 -2.93 -32.08 3.29
CA GLU A 183 -3.74 -31.98 4.51
C GLU A 183 -3.49 -30.66 5.26
N GLU A 184 -2.22 -30.25 5.34
CA GLU A 184 -1.86 -28.96 5.95
C GLU A 184 -2.43 -27.77 5.13
N LEU A 185 -2.43 -27.87 3.81
CA LEU A 185 -3.03 -26.85 2.95
C LEU A 185 -4.53 -26.73 3.19
N LEU A 186 -5.26 -27.84 3.18
CA LEU A 186 -6.70 -27.82 3.41
C LEU A 186 -7.04 -27.29 4.81
N ALA A 187 -6.31 -27.70 5.84
CA ALA A 187 -6.49 -27.18 7.19
C ALA A 187 -6.25 -25.66 7.29
N ALA A 188 -5.25 -25.14 6.59
CA ALA A 188 -4.98 -23.70 6.53
C ALA A 188 -6.12 -22.92 5.81
N LEU A 189 -6.68 -23.48 4.74
CA LEU A 189 -7.81 -22.89 4.05
C LEU A 189 -9.05 -22.87 4.96
N ASP A 190 -9.36 -23.98 5.62
CA ASP A 190 -10.48 -24.07 6.55
C ASP A 190 -10.34 -23.06 7.70
N GLU A 191 -9.15 -22.92 8.28
CA GLU A 191 -8.87 -21.94 9.34
C GLU A 191 -9.18 -20.50 8.89
N VAL A 192 -8.71 -20.13 7.69
CA VAL A 192 -8.89 -18.78 7.15
C VAL A 192 -10.37 -18.48 6.86
N TYR A 193 -11.11 -19.41 6.25
CA TYR A 193 -12.52 -19.19 5.93
C TYR A 193 -13.43 -19.30 7.14
N ALA A 194 -13.10 -20.17 8.13
CA ALA A 194 -13.81 -20.22 9.40
C ALA A 194 -13.70 -18.91 10.20
N ALA A 195 -12.63 -18.18 10.02
CA ALA A 195 -12.44 -16.84 10.60
C ALA A 195 -13.23 -15.73 9.86
N GLY A 196 -14.00 -16.06 8.83
CA GLY A 196 -14.85 -15.12 8.10
C GLY A 196 -14.16 -14.36 6.96
N TYR A 197 -13.06 -14.87 6.43
CA TYR A 197 -12.45 -14.28 5.23
C TYR A 197 -13.41 -14.42 4.02
N PRO A 198 -13.74 -13.31 3.33
CA PRO A 198 -14.82 -13.33 2.33
C PRO A 198 -14.36 -13.81 0.94
N GLY A 199 -13.03 -13.89 0.68
CA GLY A 199 -12.52 -13.91 -0.65
C GLY A 199 -11.86 -15.03 -1.28
#